data_56f06fece419ef7ae66eb1a3120d0aba
#
_entry.id   56f06fece419ef7ae66eb1a3120d0aba
#
_cell.length_a   1.000
_cell.length_b   1.000
_cell.length_c   1.000
_cell.angle_alpha   90.00
_cell.angle_beta   90.00
_cell.angle_gamma   90.00
#
_symmetry.space_group_name_H-M   'P 1'
#
loop_
_entity.id
_entity.type
_entity.pdbx_description
1 polymer ?
#
loop_
_entity_poly.entity_id
_entity_poly.type
_entity_poly.pdbx_seq_one_letter_code
_entity_poly.pdbx_strand_id
1 'polypeptide(L)'
;MNGEHAAILNITLDCADARAQASFWAAALGWTAREQDDAPGHVEYLLESPEGGLPRLYFTTVSEPKVTKNRLHLDLIPPGDDPQRELARLTGLGATVVDDQPPGAGWLILADPEGNEFCLEGAGTG
;
A
#
# COMPACT_ATOMS: atom_id res chain seq x y z
N MET A 1 -23.66 1.32 -7.94
CA MET A 1 -23.02 0.30 -8.78
C MET A 1 -23.94 0.00 -9.94
N ASN A 2 -23.44 -0.02 -11.13
CA ASN A 2 -24.29 -0.34 -12.26
C ASN A 2 -24.21 -1.83 -12.56
N GLY A 3 -25.23 -2.38 -13.18
CA GLY A 3 -25.32 -3.79 -13.47
C GLY A 3 -24.70 -4.21 -14.78
N GLU A 4 -24.05 -3.31 -15.51
CA GLU A 4 -23.54 -3.59 -16.84
C GLU A 4 -22.06 -3.93 -16.86
N HIS A 5 -21.32 -3.55 -15.85
CA HIS A 5 -19.87 -3.70 -15.82
C HIS A 5 -19.42 -4.25 -14.48
N ALA A 6 -18.29 -4.92 -14.51
CA ALA A 6 -17.66 -5.35 -13.26
C ALA A 6 -17.12 -4.15 -12.49
N ALA A 7 -17.04 -4.28 -11.19
CA ALA A 7 -16.42 -3.29 -10.32
C ALA A 7 -15.24 -3.95 -9.59
N ILE A 8 -14.26 -3.13 -9.22
CA ILE A 8 -13.12 -3.63 -8.44
C ILE A 8 -13.52 -3.62 -6.98
N LEU A 9 -13.64 -4.79 -6.40
CA LEU A 9 -13.95 -4.92 -4.98
C LEU A 9 -12.71 -4.70 -4.14
N ASN A 10 -11.69 -5.49 -4.38
CA ASN A 10 -10.45 -5.45 -3.59
C ASN A 10 -9.23 -5.39 -4.49
N ILE A 11 -8.20 -4.71 -3.99
CA ILE A 11 -6.83 -4.91 -4.46
C ILE A 11 -6.18 -5.74 -3.36
N THR A 12 -5.74 -6.94 -3.70
CA THR A 12 -5.26 -7.89 -2.71
C THR A 12 -3.74 -8.00 -2.79
N LEU A 13 -3.10 -7.89 -1.63
CA LEU A 13 -1.66 -8.09 -1.50
C LEU A 13 -1.41 -9.38 -0.75
N ASP A 14 -0.61 -10.25 -1.35
CA ASP A 14 -0.11 -11.44 -0.69
C ASP A 14 1.00 -11.05 0.26
N CYS A 15 1.02 -11.59 1.46
CA CYS A 15 1.91 -11.13 2.52
C CYS A 15 2.48 -12.30 3.30
N ALA A 16 3.71 -12.15 3.76
CA ALA A 16 4.25 -13.06 4.77
C ALA A 16 3.65 -12.74 6.15
N ASP A 17 3.40 -11.45 6.41
CA ASP A 17 2.85 -10.98 7.69
C ASP A 17 1.74 -9.99 7.39
N ALA A 18 0.52 -10.50 7.23
CA ALA A 18 -0.61 -9.67 6.84
C ALA A 18 -0.94 -8.63 7.91
N ARG A 19 -0.73 -8.94 9.19
CA ARG A 19 -1.01 -7.98 10.27
C ARG A 19 -0.10 -6.77 10.17
N ALA A 20 1.20 -6.99 10.01
CA ALA A 20 2.16 -5.89 9.91
C ALA A 20 1.93 -5.09 8.64
N GLN A 21 1.64 -5.76 7.53
CA GLN A 21 1.35 -5.09 6.26
C GLN A 21 0.11 -4.22 6.36
N ALA A 22 -0.97 -4.78 6.92
CA ALA A 22 -2.20 -4.03 7.08
C ALA A 22 -2.00 -2.83 8.00
N SER A 23 -1.20 -2.99 9.06
CA SER A 23 -0.91 -1.87 9.98
C SER A 23 -0.18 -0.75 9.27
N PHE A 24 0.82 -1.09 8.45
CA PHE A 24 1.54 -0.07 7.68
C PHE A 24 0.58 0.69 6.76
N TRP A 25 -0.18 -0.04 5.95
CA TRP A 25 -1.04 0.61 4.95
C TRP A 25 -2.21 1.36 5.59
N ALA A 26 -2.75 0.85 6.71
CA ALA A 26 -3.79 1.57 7.43
C ALA A 26 -3.26 2.92 7.93
N ALA A 27 -2.05 2.93 8.49
CA ALA A 27 -1.46 4.19 8.95
C ALA A 27 -1.08 5.10 7.79
N ALA A 28 -0.56 4.53 6.70
CA ALA A 28 -0.16 5.33 5.55
C ALA A 28 -1.35 6.04 4.91
N LEU A 29 -2.49 5.35 4.81
CA LEU A 29 -3.66 5.86 4.09
C LEU A 29 -4.71 6.48 5.01
N GLY A 30 -4.62 6.26 6.31
CA GLY A 30 -5.68 6.68 7.23
C GLY A 30 -6.93 5.82 7.08
N TRP A 31 -6.77 4.57 6.70
CA TRP A 31 -7.88 3.65 6.50
C TRP A 31 -8.05 2.75 7.72
N THR A 32 -9.22 2.13 7.83
CA THR A 32 -9.55 1.26 8.95
C THR A 32 -9.26 -0.18 8.61
N ALA A 33 -8.50 -0.86 9.48
CA ALA A 33 -8.12 -2.26 9.28
C ALA A 33 -8.99 -3.15 10.15
N ARG A 34 -9.45 -4.27 9.57
CA ARG A 34 -10.22 -5.28 10.30
C ARG A 34 -9.72 -6.66 9.93
N GLU A 35 -9.50 -7.48 10.95
CA GLU A 35 -9.13 -8.87 10.74
C GLU A 35 -10.33 -9.64 10.22
N GLN A 36 -10.12 -10.46 9.20
CA GLN A 36 -11.21 -11.14 8.50
C GLN A 36 -11.24 -12.63 8.73
N ASP A 37 -10.08 -13.26 8.77
CA ASP A 37 -10.03 -14.71 8.87
C ASP A 37 -9.42 -15.12 10.18
N ASP A 38 -10.02 -16.11 10.79
CA ASP A 38 -9.59 -16.61 12.08
C ASP A 38 -9.08 -18.04 12.02
N ALA A 39 -8.86 -18.60 10.83
CA ALA A 39 -8.31 -19.94 10.74
C ALA A 39 -6.88 -19.95 11.27
N PRO A 40 -6.50 -20.97 12.03
CA PRO A 40 -5.13 -21.01 12.58
C PRO A 40 -4.08 -20.96 11.48
N GLY A 41 -3.13 -20.04 11.63
CA GLY A 41 -2.06 -19.87 10.66
C GLY A 41 -2.45 -19.15 9.39
N HIS A 42 -3.69 -18.69 9.26
CA HIS A 42 -4.15 -17.99 8.08
C HIS A 42 -4.83 -16.69 8.49
N VAL A 43 -4.09 -15.61 8.45
CA VAL A 43 -4.55 -14.31 8.90
C VAL A 43 -4.77 -13.41 7.68
N GLU A 44 -5.93 -12.76 7.64
CA GLU A 44 -6.29 -11.84 6.59
C GLU A 44 -6.80 -10.55 7.19
N TYR A 45 -6.56 -9.43 6.49
CA TYR A 45 -7.03 -8.12 6.90
C TYR A 45 -7.68 -7.38 5.75
N LEU A 46 -8.74 -6.67 6.07
CA LEU A 46 -9.45 -5.81 5.13
C LEU A 46 -9.25 -4.37 5.56
N LEU A 47 -8.85 -3.51 4.61
CA LEU A 47 -8.76 -2.07 4.84
C LEU A 47 -9.84 -1.37 4.04
N GLU A 48 -10.56 -0.49 4.73
CA GLU A 48 -11.61 0.32 4.12
C GLU A 48 -11.30 1.79 4.30
N SER A 49 -11.57 2.59 3.26
CA SER A 49 -11.41 4.04 3.35
C SER A 49 -12.45 4.62 4.29
N PRO A 50 -12.23 5.84 4.81
CA PRO A 50 -13.21 6.48 5.68
C PRO A 50 -14.58 6.64 5.04
N GLU A 51 -14.63 6.81 3.71
CA GLU A 51 -15.89 6.93 2.98
C GLU A 51 -16.55 5.59 2.70
N GLY A 52 -15.83 4.49 2.89
CA GLY A 52 -16.38 3.17 2.64
C GLY A 52 -16.50 2.79 1.19
N GLY A 53 -15.83 3.51 0.29
CA GLY A 53 -15.93 3.25 -1.14
C GLY A 53 -15.07 2.10 -1.61
N LEU A 54 -15.20 1.78 -2.89
CA LEU A 54 -14.42 0.74 -3.55
C LEU A 54 -13.35 1.36 -4.43
N PRO A 55 -12.24 0.67 -4.63
CA PRO A 55 -11.87 -0.63 -4.09
C PRO A 55 -11.39 -0.54 -2.66
N ARG A 56 -11.38 -1.68 -1.98
CA ARG A 56 -10.77 -1.81 -0.67
C ARG A 56 -9.40 -2.45 -0.86
N LEU A 57 -8.57 -2.42 0.18
CA LEU A 57 -7.32 -3.20 0.19
C LEU A 57 -7.53 -4.44 1.03
N TYR A 58 -6.95 -5.54 0.58
CA TYR A 58 -7.07 -6.81 1.27
C TYR A 58 -5.69 -7.44 1.39
N PHE A 59 -5.39 -8.00 2.55
CA PHE A 59 -4.08 -8.57 2.81
C PHE A 59 -4.26 -10.01 3.26
N THR A 60 -3.63 -10.93 2.53
CA THR A 60 -3.78 -12.36 2.82
C THR A 60 -2.41 -12.98 3.03
N THR A 61 -2.33 -13.86 4.02
CA THR A 61 -1.06 -14.51 4.35
C THR A 61 -0.80 -15.63 3.36
N VAL A 62 0.40 -15.64 2.79
CA VAL A 62 0.84 -16.68 1.87
C VAL A 62 2.23 -17.15 2.30
N SER A 63 2.62 -18.33 1.83
CA SER A 63 3.93 -18.88 2.14
C SER A 63 4.99 -18.50 1.12
N GLU A 64 4.58 -18.08 -0.08
CA GLU A 64 5.53 -17.75 -1.14
C GLU A 64 6.13 -16.38 -0.90
N PRO A 65 7.46 -16.23 -0.91
CA PRO A 65 8.07 -14.91 -0.77
C PRO A 65 7.94 -14.10 -2.06
N LYS A 66 8.05 -12.78 -1.90
CA LYS A 66 8.16 -11.89 -3.05
C LYS A 66 9.57 -12.02 -3.62
N VAL A 67 9.69 -12.30 -4.93
CA VAL A 67 11.00 -12.46 -5.57
C VAL A 67 11.27 -11.48 -6.71
N THR A 68 10.22 -10.89 -7.30
CA THR A 68 10.40 -9.96 -8.41
C THR A 68 9.67 -8.67 -8.13
N LYS A 69 10.02 -7.64 -8.93
CA LYS A 69 9.36 -6.34 -8.81
C LYS A 69 7.86 -6.49 -9.08
N ASN A 70 7.05 -5.74 -8.34
CA ASN A 70 5.60 -5.74 -8.57
C ASN A 70 5.28 -5.23 -9.96
N ARG A 71 4.31 -5.86 -10.59
CA ARG A 71 3.81 -5.38 -11.88
C ARG A 71 2.66 -4.42 -11.72
N LEU A 72 2.05 -4.37 -10.55
CA LEU A 72 1.04 -3.39 -10.19
C LEU A 72 1.55 -2.61 -8.99
N HIS A 73 1.51 -1.28 -9.07
CA HIS A 73 1.90 -0.45 -7.94
C HIS A 73 0.87 0.62 -7.68
N LEU A 74 0.77 0.99 -6.42
CA LEU A 74 -0.10 2.07 -6.01
C LEU A 74 0.68 3.37 -6.10
N ASP A 75 0.00 4.43 -6.56
CA ASP A 75 0.60 5.76 -6.62
C ASP A 75 -0.11 6.62 -5.59
N LEU A 76 0.64 7.18 -4.65
CA LEU A 76 0.10 7.95 -3.55
C LEU A 76 0.28 9.44 -3.79
N ILE A 77 -0.72 10.20 -3.41
CA ILE A 77 -0.67 11.67 -3.44
C ILE A 77 -0.40 12.12 -2.01
N PRO A 78 0.66 12.91 -1.75
CA PRO A 78 0.92 13.40 -0.40
C PRO A 78 -0.15 14.40 0.02
N PRO A 79 -0.50 14.44 1.31
CA PRO A 79 -1.46 15.44 1.77
C PRO A 79 -0.82 16.83 1.72
N GLY A 80 -1.65 17.84 1.44
CA GLY A 80 -1.16 19.19 1.26
C GLY A 80 -0.20 19.25 0.09
N ASP A 81 0.79 20.10 0.19
CA ASP A 81 1.79 20.24 -0.85
C ASP A 81 3.18 19.96 -0.31
N ASP A 82 3.31 18.97 0.56
CA ASP A 82 4.57 18.71 1.23
C ASP A 82 4.96 17.24 1.07
N PRO A 83 5.45 16.87 -0.13
CA PRO A 83 5.85 15.47 -0.36
C PRO A 83 7.04 15.04 0.49
N GLN A 84 7.94 15.97 0.85
CA GLN A 84 9.10 15.61 1.67
C GLN A 84 8.68 15.24 3.08
N ARG A 85 7.69 15.94 3.62
CA ARG A 85 7.15 15.59 4.93
C ARG A 85 6.47 14.23 4.90
N GLU A 86 5.73 13.95 3.83
CA GLU A 86 5.07 12.66 3.69
C GLU A 86 6.09 11.54 3.52
N LEU A 87 7.17 11.78 2.79
CA LEU A 87 8.25 10.81 2.66
C LEU A 87 8.82 10.45 4.03
N ALA A 88 9.10 11.46 4.86
CA ALA A 88 9.62 11.21 6.20
C ALA A 88 8.62 10.42 7.04
N ARG A 89 7.33 10.73 6.92
CA ARG A 89 6.30 10.02 7.68
C ARG A 89 6.22 8.55 7.25
N LEU A 90 6.22 8.29 5.95
CA LEU A 90 6.10 6.91 5.44
C LEU A 90 7.33 6.09 5.80
N THR A 91 8.53 6.67 5.71
CA THR A 91 9.72 5.93 6.10
C THR A 91 9.73 5.66 7.60
N GLY A 92 9.20 6.58 8.41
CA GLY A 92 9.04 6.34 9.84
C GLY A 92 8.07 5.21 10.16
N LEU A 93 7.11 4.94 9.26
CA LEU A 93 6.17 3.83 9.43
C LEU A 93 6.74 2.49 8.96
N GLY A 94 7.86 2.49 8.25
CA GLY A 94 8.49 1.25 7.80
C GLY A 94 8.76 1.14 6.32
N ALA A 95 8.43 2.17 5.53
CA ALA A 95 8.77 2.18 4.12
C ALA A 95 10.25 2.44 3.92
N THR A 96 10.78 1.95 2.81
CA THR A 96 12.15 2.24 2.40
C THR A 96 12.14 2.89 1.02
N VAL A 97 13.17 3.68 0.73
CA VAL A 97 13.30 4.32 -0.56
C VAL A 97 13.99 3.37 -1.53
N VAL A 98 13.39 3.19 -2.70
CA VAL A 98 13.99 2.44 -3.80
C VAL A 98 14.53 3.49 -4.78
N ASP A 99 15.77 3.83 -4.66
CA ASP A 99 16.35 5.00 -5.29
C ASP A 99 16.82 4.68 -6.70
N ASP A 100 15.90 4.55 -7.65
CA ASP A 100 16.28 4.30 -9.03
C ASP A 100 15.62 5.26 -10.02
N GLN A 101 15.06 6.38 -9.53
CA GLN A 101 14.44 7.37 -10.40
C GLN A 101 15.44 8.44 -10.81
N PRO A 102 15.41 8.90 -12.07
CA PRO A 102 16.27 10.01 -12.47
C PRO A 102 15.86 11.30 -11.74
N PRO A 103 16.81 12.20 -11.52
CA PRO A 103 16.49 13.50 -10.90
C PRO A 103 15.40 14.21 -11.68
N GLY A 104 14.46 14.79 -10.97
CA GLY A 104 13.38 15.56 -11.58
C GLY A 104 12.26 14.71 -12.17
N ALA A 105 12.20 13.43 -11.84
CA ALA A 105 11.18 12.54 -12.40
C ALA A 105 9.77 12.90 -11.95
N GLY A 106 9.60 13.57 -10.82
CA GLY A 106 8.28 13.97 -10.36
C GLY A 106 7.63 12.97 -9.42
N TRP A 107 8.24 11.83 -9.22
CA TRP A 107 7.75 10.83 -8.26
C TRP A 107 8.96 10.09 -7.69
N LEU A 108 8.71 9.38 -6.60
CA LEU A 108 9.73 8.57 -5.94
C LEU A 108 9.17 7.18 -5.71
N ILE A 109 9.99 6.17 -5.92
CA ILE A 109 9.59 4.79 -5.66
C ILE A 109 10.02 4.42 -4.25
N LEU A 110 9.06 3.87 -3.48
CA LEU A 110 9.30 3.33 -2.16
C LEU A 110 8.93 1.86 -2.15
N ALA A 111 9.31 1.17 -1.09
CA ALA A 111 8.86 -0.19 -0.82
C ALA A 111 8.20 -0.22 0.54
N ASP A 112 7.11 -0.99 0.63
CA ASP A 112 6.45 -1.19 1.91
C ASP A 112 7.24 -2.21 2.74
N PRO A 113 6.81 -2.54 3.97
CA PRO A 113 7.61 -3.43 4.83
C PRO A 113 7.92 -4.79 4.24
N GLU A 114 7.16 -5.26 3.25
CA GLU A 114 7.45 -6.53 2.60
C GLU A 114 8.11 -6.36 1.23
N GLY A 115 8.52 -5.14 0.90
CA GLY A 115 9.23 -4.89 -0.34
C GLY A 115 8.36 -4.60 -1.54
N ASN A 116 7.05 -4.43 -1.36
CA ASN A 116 6.17 -4.09 -2.47
C ASN A 116 6.41 -2.64 -2.88
N GLU A 117 6.73 -2.44 -4.15
CA GLU A 117 7.03 -1.12 -4.66
C GLU A 117 5.75 -0.29 -4.83
N PHE A 118 5.82 0.96 -4.39
CA PHE A 118 4.76 1.93 -4.61
C PHE A 118 5.38 3.29 -4.84
N CYS A 119 4.61 4.22 -5.37
CA CYS A 119 5.14 5.54 -5.74
C CYS A 119 4.53 6.62 -4.87
N LEU A 120 5.34 7.64 -4.57
CA LEU A 120 4.87 8.86 -3.92
C LEU A 120 5.06 10.00 -4.91
N GLU A 121 3.95 10.63 -5.29
CA GLU A 121 3.95 11.69 -6.27
C GLU A 121 4.60 12.94 -5.69
N GLY A 122 5.38 13.64 -6.51
CA GLY A 122 5.99 14.89 -6.12
C GLY A 122 7.29 14.78 -5.36
N ALA A 123 7.58 13.65 -4.70
CA ALA A 123 8.75 13.53 -3.84
C ALA A 123 10.06 13.53 -4.63
N GLY A 124 10.01 13.08 -5.89
CA GLY A 124 11.20 13.04 -6.73
C GLY A 124 11.62 14.38 -7.32
N THR A 125 10.84 15.43 -7.09
CA THR A 125 11.17 16.76 -7.62
C THR A 125 12.09 17.55 -6.72
N GLY A 126 12.30 17.08 -5.56
CA GLY A 126 13.24 17.53 -4.55
C GLY A 126 13.74 18.91 -4.44
#